data_b5405581b94703a1a06c068ce42f7060
#
_entry.id   b5405581b94703a1a06c068ce42f7060
#
_cell.length_a   1.000
_cell.length_b   1.000
_cell.length_c   1.000
_cell.angle_alpha   90.00
_cell.angle_beta   90.00
_cell.angle_gamma   90.00
#
_symmetry.space_group_name_H-M   'P 1'
#
loop_
_entity.id
_entity.type
_entity.pdbx_description
1 polymer ?
#
loop_
_entity_poly.entity_id
_entity_poly.type
_entity_poly.pdbx_seq_one_letter_code
_entity_poly.pdbx_strand_id
1 'polypeptide(L)'
;MDFYTKGQEVAQITSANGTGIAEIAELPLGKYSVREIQAPKGYLLNEQVFQVNLEYKNSTTPVIELEIKGVINHEPTGTIAIVKKDSKTGSVAQGDATLENAVYKIYANEDIYNVAKSKKFYSKGDLVATRNTDKNGNTTDVTGLPLGTYIVKEEVAPKGYLLDTTVYEVKLEYKDQYEKVISGRADSKDKVKEMGVHIFKSGIKVNSGETPGLAGAEFTIKLNSAVEKAYENGYSYAEVWNGIDEYGNSVTVDANRVAEAQEIAPTYETIVTNESGDAYTQNKLPYGTYIVKETKTPKDYETATDFTFSITDDETEIQDIAKKVKHIVVNNEQQETYIKLVKKDLKTDKIVTLTNATFQIKATKDIYDRATGKILYKKGEAVSQKIGSTTYNSFTTNADNLVVPDKSYTNDKEDKGTIITPLKLEVGSDWTKWRIKRER
;
A
#
# COMPACT_ATOMS: atom_id res chain seq x y z
N MET A 1 34.97 44.44 -64.10
CA MET A 1 35.73 44.01 -62.92
C MET A 1 34.69 43.77 -61.81
N ASP A 2 34.60 42.53 -61.33
CA ASP A 2 33.66 42.25 -60.28
C ASP A 2 34.28 42.68 -58.94
N PHE A 3 33.57 43.49 -58.16
CA PHE A 3 34.04 43.97 -56.86
C PHE A 3 34.07 42.83 -55.84
N TYR A 4 33.11 41.87 -55.93
CA TYR A 4 33.01 40.71 -55.04
C TYR A 4 32.59 39.49 -55.83
N THR A 5 33.12 38.32 -55.43
CA THR A 5 32.71 37.04 -56.02
C THR A 5 31.44 36.50 -55.29
N LYS A 6 30.68 35.62 -55.97
CA LYS A 6 29.49 35.01 -55.40
C LYS A 6 29.82 34.24 -54.14
N GLY A 7 29.12 34.56 -53.02
CA GLY A 7 29.30 33.92 -51.71
C GLY A 7 30.45 34.52 -50.86
N GLN A 8 31.17 35.50 -51.35
CA GLN A 8 32.20 36.23 -50.61
C GLN A 8 31.53 37.06 -49.50
N GLU A 9 32.11 37.02 -48.27
CA GLU A 9 31.71 37.92 -47.18
C GLU A 9 32.16 39.35 -47.55
N VAL A 10 31.22 40.26 -47.49
CA VAL A 10 31.45 41.67 -47.84
C VAL A 10 31.78 42.48 -46.60
N ALA A 11 31.02 42.28 -45.53
CA ALA A 11 31.20 42.95 -44.25
C ALA A 11 30.46 42.24 -43.13
N GLN A 12 30.89 42.48 -41.91
CA GLN A 12 30.16 42.22 -40.69
C GLN A 12 29.78 43.55 -40.03
N ILE A 13 28.54 43.65 -39.62
CA ILE A 13 27.99 44.84 -38.95
C ILE A 13 27.31 44.43 -37.66
N THR A 14 27.38 45.26 -36.66
CA THR A 14 26.77 45.01 -35.35
C THR A 14 25.72 46.08 -35.05
N SER A 15 24.55 45.68 -34.60
CA SER A 15 23.49 46.59 -34.21
C SER A 15 23.89 47.43 -32.97
N ALA A 16 23.60 48.69 -32.99
CA ALA A 16 23.88 49.60 -31.89
C ALA A 16 22.98 49.31 -30.69
N ASN A 17 23.53 49.36 -29.48
CA ASN A 17 22.78 49.20 -28.24
C ASN A 17 21.76 50.38 -28.09
N GLY A 18 20.52 50.01 -27.74
CA GLY A 18 19.43 50.98 -27.53
C GLY A 18 18.62 51.28 -28.78
N THR A 19 19.19 51.27 -29.98
CA THR A 19 18.47 51.48 -31.24
C THR A 19 18.14 50.20 -31.99
N GLY A 20 18.99 49.18 -31.85
CA GLY A 20 18.90 47.93 -32.61
C GLY A 20 19.22 48.09 -34.11
N ILE A 21 19.79 49.24 -34.53
CA ILE A 21 20.09 49.57 -35.92
C ILE A 21 21.56 49.24 -36.23
N ALA A 22 21.77 48.60 -37.36
CA ALA A 22 23.10 48.36 -37.93
C ALA A 22 23.07 48.92 -39.37
N GLU A 23 24.11 49.70 -39.72
CA GLU A 23 24.24 50.37 -40.99
C GLU A 23 25.57 50.05 -41.64
N ILE A 24 25.56 49.94 -42.96
CA ILE A 24 26.75 49.89 -43.78
C ILE A 24 26.57 50.78 -44.98
N ALA A 25 27.59 51.63 -45.23
CA ALA A 25 27.62 52.56 -46.38
C ALA A 25 28.61 52.07 -47.45
N GLU A 26 28.62 52.75 -48.60
CA GLU A 26 29.55 52.60 -49.70
C GLU A 26 29.59 51.21 -50.36
N LEU A 27 28.45 50.48 -50.32
CA LEU A 27 28.33 49.23 -51.04
C LEU A 27 28.12 49.46 -52.54
N PRO A 28 28.83 48.72 -53.42
CA PRO A 28 28.58 48.72 -54.84
C PRO A 28 27.14 48.27 -55.18
N LEU A 29 26.58 48.74 -56.28
CA LEU A 29 25.29 48.20 -56.77
C LEU A 29 25.40 46.67 -57.01
N GLY A 30 24.40 45.92 -56.59
CA GLY A 30 24.42 44.48 -56.71
C GLY A 30 23.41 43.78 -55.83
N LYS A 31 23.44 42.45 -55.90
CA LYS A 31 22.59 41.58 -55.09
C LYS A 31 23.35 41.02 -53.90
N TYR A 32 22.82 41.24 -52.72
CA TYR A 32 23.43 40.79 -51.47
C TYR A 32 22.47 39.92 -50.69
N SER A 33 23.01 39.07 -49.85
CA SER A 33 22.28 38.34 -48.80
C SER A 33 22.77 38.80 -47.44
N VAL A 34 21.82 39.08 -46.53
CA VAL A 34 22.13 39.48 -45.15
C VAL A 34 21.54 38.41 -44.24
N ARG A 35 22.32 37.92 -43.29
CA ARG A 35 21.92 36.96 -42.25
C ARG A 35 22.51 37.37 -40.92
N GLU A 36 21.78 37.05 -39.87
CA GLU A 36 22.33 37.15 -38.51
C GLU A 36 23.31 36.00 -38.26
N ILE A 37 24.45 36.30 -37.70
CA ILE A 37 25.47 35.28 -37.32
C ILE A 37 25.61 35.20 -35.81
N GLN A 38 25.17 36.18 -35.08
CA GLN A 38 25.15 36.25 -33.61
C GLN A 38 23.95 37.04 -33.13
N ALA A 39 23.08 36.42 -32.37
CA ALA A 39 21.94 37.05 -31.72
C ALA A 39 22.36 37.83 -30.46
N PRO A 40 21.65 38.85 -30.06
CA PRO A 40 21.81 39.49 -28.76
C PRO A 40 21.64 38.49 -27.62
N LYS A 41 22.43 38.65 -26.54
CA LYS A 41 22.34 37.74 -25.38
C LYS A 41 20.91 37.65 -24.83
N GLY A 42 20.43 36.44 -24.67
CA GLY A 42 19.06 36.15 -24.21
C GLY A 42 18.08 35.86 -25.35
N TYR A 43 18.50 36.01 -26.60
CA TYR A 43 17.68 35.73 -27.78
C TYR A 43 18.22 34.56 -28.58
N LEU A 44 17.32 33.96 -29.35
CA LEU A 44 17.68 32.93 -30.34
C LEU A 44 18.13 33.56 -31.64
N LEU A 45 19.04 32.89 -32.34
CA LEU A 45 19.50 33.31 -33.67
C LEU A 45 18.36 33.32 -34.66
N ASN A 46 18.24 34.44 -35.42
CA ASN A 46 17.34 34.50 -36.57
C ASN A 46 18.02 33.85 -37.78
N GLU A 47 17.59 32.67 -38.17
CA GLU A 47 18.18 31.92 -39.28
C GLU A 47 17.72 32.39 -40.66
N GLN A 48 16.84 33.44 -40.72
CA GLN A 48 16.34 33.97 -41.98
C GLN A 48 17.45 34.65 -42.75
N VAL A 49 17.49 34.40 -44.05
CA VAL A 49 18.36 35.09 -45.00
C VAL A 49 17.56 36.10 -45.78
N PHE A 50 17.92 37.36 -45.61
CA PHE A 50 17.33 38.48 -46.30
C PHE A 50 18.03 38.76 -47.61
N GLN A 51 17.32 38.80 -48.72
CA GLN A 51 17.84 39.13 -50.04
C GLN A 51 17.71 40.63 -50.27
N VAL A 52 18.80 41.31 -50.66
CA VAL A 52 18.88 42.76 -50.86
C VAL A 52 19.37 42.98 -52.30
N ASN A 53 18.68 43.87 -53.03
CA ASN A 53 19.06 44.24 -54.38
C ASN A 53 19.23 45.76 -54.42
N LEU A 54 20.49 46.22 -54.54
CA LEU A 54 20.86 47.62 -54.70
C LEU A 54 20.99 47.88 -56.20
N GLU A 55 19.97 48.54 -56.77
CA GLU A 55 19.91 48.87 -58.18
C GLU A 55 19.93 50.34 -58.44
N TYR A 56 20.53 50.72 -59.58
CA TYR A 56 20.54 52.10 -60.01
C TYR A 56 19.10 52.60 -60.19
N LYS A 57 18.80 53.74 -59.61
CA LYS A 57 17.47 54.36 -59.67
C LYS A 57 17.39 55.42 -60.83
N ASN A 58 18.19 56.47 -60.73
CA ASN A 58 18.25 57.53 -61.72
C ASN A 58 19.47 58.44 -61.45
N SER A 59 19.76 59.40 -62.33
CA SER A 59 20.88 60.34 -62.24
C SER A 59 20.75 61.38 -61.15
N THR A 60 19.56 61.56 -60.58
CA THR A 60 19.33 62.60 -59.56
C THR A 60 19.25 62.00 -58.15
N THR A 61 19.42 60.70 -57.98
CA THR A 61 19.45 60.04 -56.67
C THR A 61 20.89 59.75 -56.29
N PRO A 62 21.49 60.61 -55.40
CA PRO A 62 22.91 60.46 -55.08
C PRO A 62 23.19 59.29 -54.13
N VAL A 63 22.18 58.87 -53.32
CA VAL A 63 22.33 57.77 -52.35
C VAL A 63 21.11 56.85 -52.51
N ILE A 64 21.38 55.51 -52.63
CA ILE A 64 20.33 54.51 -52.62
C ILE A 64 20.33 53.90 -51.23
N GLU A 65 19.22 54.16 -50.52
CA GLU A 65 18.98 53.64 -49.18
C GLU A 65 17.98 52.46 -49.26
N LEU A 66 18.31 51.36 -48.58
CA LEU A 66 17.44 50.19 -48.48
C LEU A 66 17.41 49.71 -47.05
N GLU A 67 16.20 49.68 -46.49
CA GLU A 67 15.96 49.23 -45.13
C GLU A 67 15.41 47.77 -45.14
N ILE A 68 16.10 46.88 -44.40
CA ILE A 68 15.61 45.54 -44.12
C ILE A 68 14.77 45.64 -42.87
N LYS A 69 13.43 45.45 -43.01
CA LYS A 69 12.48 45.43 -41.90
C LYS A 69 12.19 44.00 -41.46
N GLY A 70 11.85 43.84 -40.16
CA GLY A 70 11.33 42.58 -39.64
C GLY A 70 12.42 41.52 -39.32
N VAL A 71 13.63 41.96 -39.01
CA VAL A 71 14.62 41.07 -38.39
C VAL A 71 14.23 40.92 -36.93
N ILE A 72 13.56 39.78 -36.63
CA ILE A 72 12.95 39.51 -35.32
C ILE A 72 13.71 38.36 -34.64
N ASN A 73 14.21 38.60 -33.43
CA ASN A 73 14.74 37.54 -32.57
C ASN A 73 13.67 37.11 -31.56
N HIS A 74 13.59 35.80 -31.33
CA HIS A 74 12.72 35.20 -30.32
C HIS A 74 13.49 34.90 -29.06
N GLU A 75 12.82 35.03 -27.91
CA GLU A 75 13.36 34.53 -26.65
C GLU A 75 13.16 32.99 -26.57
N PRO A 76 14.13 32.23 -26.02
CA PRO A 76 13.90 30.83 -25.71
C PRO A 76 12.80 30.70 -24.65
N THR A 77 12.14 29.56 -24.64
CA THR A 77 11.13 29.24 -23.63
C THR A 77 11.62 28.14 -22.71
N GLY A 78 11.00 28.04 -21.54
CA GLY A 78 11.29 26.98 -20.59
C GLY A 78 10.21 25.90 -20.51
N THR A 79 10.62 24.76 -20.04
CA THR A 79 9.73 23.62 -19.69
C THR A 79 10.11 23.11 -18.31
N ILE A 80 9.11 22.81 -17.46
CA ILE A 80 9.31 22.18 -16.16
C ILE A 80 8.54 20.87 -16.13
N ALA A 81 9.28 19.77 -15.91
CA ALA A 81 8.77 18.45 -15.62
C ALA A 81 8.77 18.21 -14.10
N ILE A 82 7.76 17.55 -13.57
CA ILE A 82 7.72 17.11 -12.18
C ILE A 82 7.56 15.60 -12.17
N VAL A 83 8.38 14.92 -11.38
CA VAL A 83 8.34 13.46 -11.22
C VAL A 83 8.26 13.13 -9.74
N LYS A 84 7.18 12.46 -9.38
CA LYS A 84 6.92 11.93 -8.06
C LYS A 84 7.48 10.53 -7.93
N LYS A 85 8.15 10.24 -6.82
CA LYS A 85 8.71 8.92 -6.52
C LYS A 85 8.39 8.50 -5.08
N ASP A 86 8.33 7.20 -4.86
CA ASP A 86 8.42 6.62 -3.54
C ASP A 86 9.86 6.77 -3.02
N SER A 87 10.02 7.19 -1.78
CA SER A 87 11.35 7.46 -1.19
C SER A 87 12.21 6.19 -1.02
N LYS A 88 11.60 5.01 -0.92
CA LYS A 88 12.25 3.72 -0.66
C LYS A 88 12.41 2.88 -1.94
N THR A 89 11.37 2.81 -2.76
CA THR A 89 11.33 1.93 -3.95
C THR A 89 11.58 2.66 -5.26
N GLY A 90 11.48 3.99 -5.29
CA GLY A 90 11.60 4.81 -6.49
C GLY A 90 10.28 4.94 -7.24
N SER A 91 10.10 4.21 -8.36
CA SER A 91 8.93 4.35 -9.24
C SER A 91 7.75 3.45 -8.89
N VAL A 92 7.90 2.55 -7.92
CA VAL A 92 6.86 1.59 -7.53
C VAL A 92 6.25 2.00 -6.21
N ALA A 93 4.92 2.19 -6.19
CA ALA A 93 4.20 2.44 -4.95
C ALA A 93 4.18 1.19 -4.07
N GLN A 94 4.13 1.37 -2.75
CA GLN A 94 4.12 0.28 -1.77
C GLN A 94 2.70 0.00 -1.27
N GLY A 95 2.36 -1.27 -1.06
CA GLY A 95 1.04 -1.68 -0.57
C GLY A 95 -0.08 -1.26 -1.53
N ASP A 96 -1.15 -0.68 -0.99
CA ASP A 96 -2.27 -0.10 -1.75
C ASP A 96 -2.12 1.43 -1.96
N ALA A 97 -0.92 1.98 -1.73
CA ALA A 97 -0.63 3.38 -2.04
C ALA A 97 -0.51 3.60 -3.55
N THR A 98 -0.62 4.84 -4.00
CA THR A 98 -0.48 5.22 -5.41
C THR A 98 0.33 6.49 -5.55
N LEU A 99 1.08 6.62 -6.64
CA LEU A 99 1.76 7.87 -7.00
C LEU A 99 0.84 8.85 -7.78
N GLU A 100 -0.38 8.41 -8.11
CA GLU A 100 -1.36 9.17 -8.87
C GLU A 100 -2.06 10.23 -8.01
N ASN A 101 -2.39 11.37 -8.64
CA ASN A 101 -3.14 12.47 -8.04
C ASN A 101 -2.41 13.26 -6.94
N ALA A 102 -1.08 13.18 -6.85
CA ALA A 102 -0.33 14.21 -6.12
C ALA A 102 -0.54 15.57 -6.82
N VAL A 103 -0.79 16.62 -6.05
CA VAL A 103 -1.03 17.97 -6.58
C VAL A 103 0.18 18.85 -6.32
N TYR A 104 0.78 19.34 -7.41
CA TYR A 104 1.89 20.28 -7.37
C TYR A 104 1.49 21.66 -7.85
N LYS A 105 2.00 22.69 -7.18
CA LYS A 105 1.92 24.07 -7.61
C LYS A 105 3.31 24.61 -7.91
N ILE A 106 3.39 25.34 -9.00
CA ILE A 106 4.60 26.03 -9.46
C ILE A 106 4.40 27.51 -9.25
N TYR A 107 5.35 28.17 -8.61
CA TYR A 107 5.33 29.60 -8.35
C TYR A 107 6.58 30.27 -8.90
N ALA A 108 6.47 31.52 -9.31
CA ALA A 108 7.63 32.35 -9.61
C ALA A 108 8.41 32.66 -8.32
N ASN A 109 9.72 32.40 -8.30
CA ASN A 109 10.58 32.69 -7.13
C ASN A 109 11.20 34.09 -7.18
N GLU A 110 11.01 34.79 -8.26
CA GLU A 110 11.45 36.17 -8.51
C GLU A 110 10.47 36.90 -9.42
N ASP A 111 10.65 38.21 -9.61
CA ASP A 111 9.97 38.94 -10.66
C ASP A 111 10.53 38.54 -12.02
N ILE A 112 9.75 37.95 -12.89
CA ILE A 112 10.18 37.42 -14.18
C ILE A 112 9.73 38.38 -15.30
N TYR A 113 10.71 38.80 -16.09
CA TYR A 113 10.53 39.73 -17.20
C TYR A 113 11.00 39.11 -18.52
N ASN A 114 10.58 39.71 -19.64
CA ASN A 114 11.24 39.45 -20.91
C ASN A 114 12.68 40.01 -20.88
N VAL A 115 13.53 39.56 -21.83
CA VAL A 115 14.95 39.94 -21.90
C VAL A 115 15.13 41.48 -21.93
N ALA A 116 14.29 42.19 -22.66
CA ALA A 116 14.30 43.63 -22.74
C ALA A 116 13.78 44.36 -21.49
N LYS A 117 13.27 43.66 -20.50
CA LYS A 117 12.62 44.18 -19.28
C LYS A 117 11.43 45.14 -19.53
N SER A 118 10.88 45.06 -20.72
CA SER A 118 9.71 45.90 -21.11
C SER A 118 8.38 45.28 -20.69
N LYS A 119 8.34 43.97 -20.41
CA LYS A 119 7.14 43.26 -19.99
C LYS A 119 7.46 42.34 -18.81
N LYS A 120 6.70 42.47 -17.72
CA LYS A 120 6.70 41.55 -16.60
C LYS A 120 5.73 40.41 -16.92
N PHE A 121 6.16 39.17 -16.80
CA PHE A 121 5.32 37.97 -16.94
C PHE A 121 4.73 37.53 -15.60
N TYR A 122 5.57 37.47 -14.56
CA TYR A 122 5.18 37.07 -13.20
C TYR A 122 5.85 37.95 -12.15
N SER A 123 5.16 38.20 -11.06
CA SER A 123 5.72 38.73 -9.83
C SER A 123 6.19 37.57 -8.93
N LYS A 124 7.16 37.85 -8.08
CA LYS A 124 7.58 36.86 -7.07
C LYS A 124 6.39 36.39 -6.24
N GLY A 125 6.17 35.08 -6.18
CA GLY A 125 5.07 34.44 -5.47
C GLY A 125 3.81 34.16 -6.30
N ASP A 126 3.75 34.65 -7.55
CA ASP A 126 2.62 34.35 -8.43
C ASP A 126 2.53 32.85 -8.72
N LEU A 127 1.32 32.30 -8.69
CA LEU A 127 1.02 30.94 -9.13
C LEU A 127 1.12 30.87 -10.66
N VAL A 128 2.03 30.04 -11.14
CA VAL A 128 2.30 29.85 -12.57
C VAL A 128 1.49 28.69 -13.15
N ALA A 129 1.45 27.57 -12.44
CA ALA A 129 0.72 26.39 -12.88
C ALA A 129 0.39 25.45 -11.70
N THR A 130 -0.65 24.63 -11.92
CA THR A 130 -0.97 23.46 -11.07
C THR A 130 -0.91 22.20 -11.92
N ARG A 131 -0.35 21.13 -11.39
CA ARG A 131 -0.23 19.83 -12.07
C ARG A 131 -0.56 18.69 -11.12
N ASN A 132 -1.16 17.64 -11.68
CA ASN A 132 -1.41 16.39 -10.97
C ASN A 132 -0.55 15.28 -11.59
N THR A 133 -0.12 14.35 -10.76
CA THR A 133 0.63 13.17 -11.23
C THR A 133 -0.30 12.08 -11.78
N ASP A 134 0.20 11.37 -12.76
CA ASP A 134 -0.39 10.12 -13.27
C ASP A 134 -0.01 8.92 -12.37
N LYS A 135 -0.46 7.72 -12.73
CA LYS A 135 -0.15 6.45 -12.02
C LYS A 135 1.34 6.12 -11.92
N ASN A 136 2.16 6.69 -12.82
CA ASN A 136 3.61 6.49 -12.84
C ASN A 136 4.34 7.60 -12.05
N GLY A 137 3.61 8.55 -11.46
CA GLY A 137 4.15 9.69 -10.74
C GLY A 137 4.62 10.84 -11.63
N ASN A 138 4.31 10.85 -12.92
CA ASN A 138 4.68 11.92 -13.83
C ASN A 138 3.56 12.95 -13.95
N THR A 139 3.94 14.21 -14.11
CA THR A 139 3.00 15.26 -14.53
C THR A 139 3.10 15.51 -16.04
N THR A 140 2.07 16.12 -16.60
CA THR A 140 2.24 16.82 -17.87
C THR A 140 3.18 18.01 -17.68
N ASP A 141 4.12 18.19 -18.58
CA ASP A 141 5.08 19.28 -18.53
C ASP A 141 4.40 20.66 -18.57
N VAL A 142 4.98 21.62 -17.88
CA VAL A 142 4.59 23.01 -18.01
C VAL A 142 5.51 23.65 -19.03
N THR A 143 4.98 23.94 -20.20
CA THR A 143 5.74 24.44 -21.39
C THR A 143 5.50 25.92 -21.65
N GLY A 144 6.39 26.54 -22.44
CA GLY A 144 6.27 27.94 -22.85
C GLY A 144 6.52 28.94 -21.73
N LEU A 145 7.23 28.52 -20.68
CA LEU A 145 7.58 29.41 -19.56
C LEU A 145 8.65 30.42 -19.99
N PRO A 146 8.56 31.70 -19.57
CA PRO A 146 9.67 32.63 -19.65
C PRO A 146 10.86 32.08 -18.80
N LEU A 147 12.09 32.47 -19.18
CA LEU A 147 13.27 32.12 -18.39
C LEU A 147 13.23 32.86 -17.03
N GLY A 148 13.69 32.18 -15.98
CA GLY A 148 13.67 32.68 -14.62
C GLY A 148 13.75 31.56 -13.60
N THR A 149 13.63 31.90 -12.32
CA THR A 149 13.67 30.97 -11.21
C THR A 149 12.25 30.65 -10.70
N TYR A 150 11.93 29.39 -10.59
CA TYR A 150 10.65 28.88 -10.14
C TYR A 150 10.82 28.00 -8.91
N ILE A 151 9.77 27.86 -8.12
CA ILE A 151 9.68 26.87 -7.05
C ILE A 151 8.48 25.96 -7.30
N VAL A 152 8.69 24.68 -7.03
CA VAL A 152 7.67 23.64 -7.09
C VAL A 152 7.41 23.13 -5.68
N LYS A 153 6.14 23.06 -5.29
CA LYS A 153 5.69 22.54 -3.99
C LYS A 153 4.61 21.51 -4.19
N GLU A 154 4.65 20.48 -3.39
CA GLU A 154 3.51 19.59 -3.24
C GLU A 154 2.48 20.22 -2.31
N GLU A 155 1.23 20.27 -2.74
CA GLU A 155 0.10 20.80 -1.97
C GLU A 155 -0.78 19.68 -1.41
N VAL A 156 -0.85 18.55 -2.14
CA VAL A 156 -1.61 17.36 -1.75
C VAL A 156 -0.78 16.14 -2.08
N ALA A 157 -0.48 15.36 -1.06
CA ALA A 157 0.18 14.06 -1.25
C ALA A 157 -0.78 13.06 -1.90
N PRO A 158 -0.28 12.09 -2.67
CA PRO A 158 -1.11 11.05 -3.23
C PRO A 158 -1.55 10.07 -2.13
N LYS A 159 -2.58 9.26 -2.44
CA LYS A 159 -3.15 8.31 -1.49
C LYS A 159 -2.09 7.39 -0.90
N GLY A 160 -2.02 7.33 0.43
CA GLY A 160 -1.11 6.46 1.17
C GLY A 160 0.29 7.03 1.41
N TYR A 161 0.54 8.27 1.06
CA TYR A 161 1.82 8.96 1.31
C TYR A 161 1.69 10.11 2.29
N LEU A 162 2.79 10.44 2.93
CA LEU A 162 2.94 11.67 3.70
C LEU A 162 3.25 12.81 2.75
N LEU A 163 2.76 14.02 3.06
CA LEU A 163 3.05 15.23 2.28
C LEU A 163 4.54 15.56 2.30
N ASP A 164 5.14 15.75 1.12
CA ASP A 164 6.48 16.29 0.99
C ASP A 164 6.46 17.81 1.12
N THR A 165 6.99 18.32 2.19
CA THR A 165 7.10 19.76 2.46
C THR A 165 8.32 20.41 1.82
N THR A 166 9.12 19.67 1.06
CA THR A 166 10.29 20.18 0.37
C THR A 166 9.90 21.17 -0.71
N VAL A 167 10.65 22.26 -0.78
CA VAL A 167 10.52 23.25 -1.83
C VAL A 167 11.60 23.03 -2.87
N TYR A 168 11.20 22.68 -4.09
CA TYR A 168 12.13 22.41 -5.19
C TYR A 168 12.33 23.68 -6.01
N GLU A 169 13.58 24.19 -6.05
CA GLU A 169 13.93 25.31 -6.91
C GLU A 169 14.30 24.79 -8.31
N VAL A 170 13.74 25.40 -9.35
CA VAL A 170 14.02 25.10 -10.76
C VAL A 170 14.42 26.38 -11.47
N LYS A 171 15.64 26.40 -12.01
CA LYS A 171 16.19 27.53 -12.76
C LYS A 171 16.14 27.25 -14.25
N LEU A 172 15.47 28.12 -14.98
CA LEU A 172 15.44 28.11 -16.45
C LEU A 172 16.34 29.27 -16.92
N GLU A 173 17.58 28.95 -17.21
CA GLU A 173 18.61 29.95 -17.56
C GLU A 173 18.98 29.87 -19.04
N TYR A 174 19.17 31.02 -19.68
CA TYR A 174 19.65 31.10 -21.06
C TYR A 174 21.00 30.36 -21.21
N LYS A 175 21.09 29.48 -22.19
CA LYS A 175 22.33 28.74 -22.47
C LYS A 175 23.08 29.37 -23.66
N ASP A 176 22.44 29.34 -24.83
CA ASP A 176 22.99 29.88 -26.06
C ASP A 176 21.90 30.26 -27.06
N GLN A 177 22.31 30.83 -28.19
CA GLN A 177 21.38 31.31 -29.23
C GLN A 177 20.69 30.19 -30.06
N TYR A 178 21.01 28.92 -29.82
CA TYR A 178 20.49 27.77 -30.57
C TYR A 178 19.48 26.94 -29.76
N GLU A 179 19.57 26.97 -28.43
CA GLU A 179 18.69 26.16 -27.58
C GLU A 179 17.33 26.84 -27.38
N LYS A 180 16.33 26.38 -28.15
CA LYS A 180 14.99 26.95 -28.20
C LYS A 180 14.17 26.70 -26.95
N VAL A 181 14.41 25.57 -26.24
CA VAL A 181 13.65 25.14 -25.05
C VAL A 181 14.61 24.72 -23.95
N ILE A 182 14.55 25.42 -22.83
CA ILE A 182 15.34 25.13 -21.64
C ILE A 182 14.51 24.21 -20.73
N SER A 183 15.02 23.02 -20.47
CA SER A 183 14.30 22.03 -19.65
C SER A 183 14.77 22.09 -18.20
N GLY A 184 13.82 22.20 -17.29
CA GLY A 184 13.98 22.06 -15.85
C GLY A 184 13.20 20.87 -15.32
N ARG A 185 13.58 20.35 -14.14
CA ARG A 185 12.93 19.19 -13.53
C ARG A 185 12.92 19.29 -12.01
N ALA A 186 11.82 18.84 -11.40
CA ALA A 186 11.70 18.61 -9.98
C ALA A 186 11.44 17.11 -9.73
N ASP A 187 12.31 16.46 -8.96
CA ASP A 187 12.14 15.06 -8.52
C ASP A 187 11.72 15.06 -7.05
N SER A 188 10.43 14.85 -6.80
CA SER A 188 9.85 14.76 -5.46
C SER A 188 9.84 13.31 -4.97
N LYS A 189 10.07 13.12 -3.66
CA LYS A 189 10.13 11.80 -3.04
C LYS A 189 9.34 11.79 -1.74
N ASP A 190 8.25 11.00 -1.71
CA ASP A 190 7.47 10.87 -0.50
C ASP A 190 7.73 9.58 0.24
N LYS A 191 7.52 9.65 1.55
CA LYS A 191 7.49 8.48 2.40
C LYS A 191 6.08 7.90 2.41
N VAL A 192 5.94 6.60 2.13
CA VAL A 192 4.69 5.88 2.31
C VAL A 192 4.29 5.89 3.79
N LYS A 193 3.01 6.02 4.08
CA LYS A 193 2.48 5.80 5.43
C LYS A 193 2.69 4.36 5.83
N GLU A 194 3.23 4.12 7.02
CA GLU A 194 3.56 2.78 7.49
C GLU A 194 3.36 2.65 9.00
N MET A 195 2.98 1.45 9.46
CA MET A 195 2.77 1.18 10.87
C MET A 195 3.16 -0.25 11.25
N GLY A 196 3.67 -0.46 12.45
CA GLY A 196 3.85 -1.79 13.05
C GLY A 196 2.51 -2.43 13.41
N VAL A 197 2.47 -3.76 13.48
CA VAL A 197 1.28 -4.53 13.88
C VAL A 197 1.61 -5.40 15.08
N HIS A 198 0.71 -5.44 16.03
CA HIS A 198 0.70 -6.32 17.19
C HIS A 198 -0.54 -7.19 17.16
N ILE A 199 -0.37 -8.51 17.21
CA ILE A 199 -1.45 -9.47 17.39
C ILE A 199 -1.33 -10.07 18.78
N PHE A 200 -2.38 -9.94 19.56
CA PHE A 200 -2.55 -10.68 20.81
C PHE A 200 -3.45 -11.88 20.55
N LYS A 201 -2.91 -13.08 20.75
CA LYS A 201 -3.62 -14.34 20.58
C LYS A 201 -4.04 -14.86 21.93
N SER A 202 -5.34 -15.09 22.11
CA SER A 202 -5.86 -15.69 23.32
C SER A 202 -6.77 -16.89 23.05
N GLY A 203 -6.86 -17.77 24.04
CA GLY A 203 -7.84 -18.84 24.06
C GLY A 203 -9.02 -18.46 24.94
N ILE A 204 -10.24 -18.75 24.50
CA ILE A 204 -11.42 -18.62 25.35
C ILE A 204 -11.56 -19.90 26.13
N LYS A 205 -11.33 -19.87 27.43
CA LYS A 205 -11.68 -20.95 28.33
C LYS A 205 -13.19 -20.99 28.49
N VAL A 206 -13.81 -22.03 28.02
CA VAL A 206 -15.30 -22.19 28.00
C VAL A 206 -15.88 -22.08 29.42
N ASN A 207 -15.09 -22.28 30.43
CA ASN A 207 -15.55 -22.46 31.80
C ASN A 207 -15.37 -21.27 32.73
N SER A 208 -14.36 -20.42 32.51
CA SER A 208 -14.08 -19.30 33.40
C SER A 208 -14.27 -17.95 32.72
N GLY A 209 -14.37 -17.93 31.39
CA GLY A 209 -14.30 -16.69 30.62
C GLY A 209 -12.91 -16.06 30.63
N GLU A 210 -11.90 -16.72 31.21
CA GLU A 210 -10.52 -16.27 31.14
C GLU A 210 -10.01 -16.41 29.71
N THR A 211 -9.23 -15.43 29.28
CA THR A 211 -8.63 -15.37 27.94
C THR A 211 -7.11 -15.37 28.05
N PRO A 212 -6.47 -16.51 28.44
CA PRO A 212 -5.01 -16.56 28.53
C PRO A 212 -4.39 -16.39 27.16
N GLY A 213 -3.23 -15.76 27.13
CA GLY A 213 -2.41 -15.71 25.90
C GLY A 213 -2.00 -17.11 25.45
N LEU A 214 -1.94 -17.32 24.14
CA LEU A 214 -1.59 -18.60 23.53
C LEU A 214 -0.28 -18.49 22.76
N ALA A 215 0.70 -19.28 23.16
CA ALA A 215 2.00 -19.36 22.48
C ALA A 215 1.93 -20.22 21.22
N GLY A 216 2.80 -19.91 20.26
CA GLY A 216 3.04 -20.75 19.07
C GLY A 216 1.97 -20.70 18.00
N ALA A 217 1.02 -19.76 18.08
CA ALA A 217 0.17 -19.42 16.96
C ALA A 217 1.01 -18.71 15.88
N GLU A 218 0.89 -19.15 14.63
CA GLU A 218 1.57 -18.54 13.50
C GLU A 218 0.55 -17.82 12.61
N PHE A 219 0.85 -16.55 12.29
CA PHE A 219 0.03 -15.71 11.45
C PHE A 219 0.81 -15.27 10.22
N THR A 220 0.28 -15.55 9.04
CA THR A 220 0.80 -15.06 7.77
C THR A 220 -0.02 -13.87 7.30
N ILE A 221 0.68 -12.78 6.97
CA ILE A 221 0.09 -11.48 6.57
C ILE A 221 0.36 -11.24 5.10
N LYS A 222 -0.69 -10.97 4.32
CA LYS A 222 -0.64 -10.64 2.89
C LYS A 222 -1.45 -9.39 2.60
N LEU A 223 -1.12 -8.69 1.51
CA LEU A 223 -1.96 -7.59 1.01
C LEU A 223 -3.26 -8.15 0.45
N ASN A 224 -4.40 -7.63 0.89
CA ASN A 224 -5.71 -8.16 0.50
C ASN A 224 -5.98 -8.02 -1.00
N SER A 225 -5.66 -6.86 -1.58
CA SER A 225 -5.81 -6.62 -3.02
C SER A 225 -4.95 -7.57 -3.88
N ALA A 226 -3.78 -7.97 -3.39
CA ALA A 226 -2.93 -8.95 -4.06
C ALA A 226 -3.51 -10.37 -3.98
N VAL A 227 -4.10 -10.75 -2.83
CA VAL A 227 -4.78 -12.03 -2.64
C VAL A 227 -6.01 -12.12 -3.53
N GLU A 228 -6.85 -11.07 -3.57
CA GLU A 228 -8.00 -10.99 -4.48
C GLU A 228 -7.57 -11.16 -5.94
N LYS A 229 -6.53 -10.45 -6.36
CA LYS A 229 -5.98 -10.57 -7.72
C LYS A 229 -5.46 -11.98 -8.02
N ALA A 230 -4.87 -12.68 -7.06
CA ALA A 230 -4.45 -14.07 -7.24
C ALA A 230 -5.67 -14.98 -7.46
N TYR A 231 -6.75 -14.80 -6.70
CA TYR A 231 -8.00 -15.54 -6.90
C TYR A 231 -8.66 -15.22 -8.25
N GLU A 232 -8.68 -13.96 -8.66
CA GLU A 232 -9.17 -13.55 -10.00
C GLU A 232 -8.37 -14.20 -11.14
N ASN A 233 -7.07 -14.45 -10.93
CA ASN A 233 -6.21 -15.15 -11.87
C ASN A 233 -6.37 -16.70 -11.82
N GLY A 234 -7.31 -17.22 -11.00
CA GLY A 234 -7.65 -18.63 -10.93
C GLY A 234 -6.75 -19.47 -10.04
N TYR A 235 -6.00 -18.85 -9.12
CA TYR A 235 -5.31 -19.59 -8.07
C TYR A 235 -6.27 -19.98 -6.96
N SER A 236 -6.16 -21.21 -6.47
CA SER A 236 -6.95 -21.71 -5.35
C SER A 236 -6.49 -21.11 -4.03
N TYR A 237 -7.35 -21.20 -3.02
CA TYR A 237 -7.01 -20.76 -1.66
C TYR A 237 -5.69 -21.37 -1.18
N ALA A 238 -5.54 -22.71 -1.26
CA ALA A 238 -4.35 -23.39 -0.78
C ALA A 238 -3.08 -23.00 -1.55
N GLU A 239 -3.16 -22.67 -2.85
CA GLU A 239 -2.03 -22.18 -3.63
C GLU A 239 -1.57 -20.80 -3.13
N VAL A 240 -2.52 -19.90 -2.83
CA VAL A 240 -2.22 -18.58 -2.28
C VAL A 240 -1.64 -18.66 -0.86
N TRP A 241 -2.07 -19.65 -0.06
CA TRP A 241 -1.64 -19.83 1.34
C TRP A 241 -0.64 -20.96 1.54
N ASN A 242 0.25 -21.20 0.55
CA ASN A 242 1.38 -22.14 0.65
C ASN A 242 1.01 -23.55 1.07
N GLY A 243 -0.08 -24.10 0.55
CA GLY A 243 -0.54 -25.46 0.87
C GLY A 243 -1.33 -25.55 2.18
N ILE A 244 -1.84 -24.44 2.68
CA ILE A 244 -2.75 -24.42 3.84
C ILE A 244 -4.18 -24.14 3.34
N ASP A 245 -5.13 -25.00 3.68
CA ASP A 245 -6.54 -24.84 3.34
C ASP A 245 -7.24 -23.79 4.26
N GLU A 246 -8.51 -23.51 4.00
CA GLU A 246 -9.33 -22.58 4.78
C GLU A 246 -9.51 -23.00 6.25
N TYR A 247 -9.35 -24.29 6.55
CA TYR A 247 -9.46 -24.86 7.90
C TYR A 247 -8.12 -24.94 8.64
N GLY A 248 -7.02 -24.49 8.02
CA GLY A 248 -5.69 -24.55 8.62
C GLY A 248 -4.96 -25.90 8.43
N ASN A 249 -5.48 -26.81 7.60
CA ASN A 249 -4.84 -28.09 7.33
C ASN A 249 -3.82 -27.95 6.19
N SER A 250 -2.72 -28.72 6.29
CA SER A 250 -1.78 -28.85 5.18
C SER A 250 -2.37 -29.73 4.09
N VAL A 251 -2.38 -29.24 2.86
CA VAL A 251 -2.86 -29.97 1.68
C VAL A 251 -1.79 -29.97 0.59
N THR A 252 -1.82 -30.99 -0.25
CA THR A 252 -0.89 -31.08 -1.38
C THR A 252 -1.36 -30.18 -2.51
N VAL A 253 -0.47 -29.29 -2.98
CA VAL A 253 -0.67 -28.38 -4.09
C VAL A 253 0.51 -28.44 -5.05
N ASP A 254 0.32 -28.01 -6.29
CA ASP A 254 1.42 -27.89 -7.26
C ASP A 254 2.37 -26.76 -6.83
N ALA A 255 3.64 -27.10 -6.63
CA ALA A 255 4.66 -26.15 -6.17
C ALA A 255 4.90 -24.99 -7.16
N ASN A 256 4.74 -25.21 -8.47
CA ASN A 256 4.89 -24.14 -9.46
C ASN A 256 3.73 -23.14 -9.35
N ARG A 257 2.51 -23.65 -9.20
CA ARG A 257 1.33 -22.79 -9.00
C ARG A 257 1.41 -22.00 -7.69
N VAL A 258 1.94 -22.62 -6.62
CA VAL A 258 2.23 -21.89 -5.37
C VAL A 258 3.24 -20.77 -5.63
N ALA A 259 4.34 -21.04 -6.32
CA ALA A 259 5.35 -20.03 -6.63
C ALA A 259 4.76 -18.86 -7.44
N GLU A 260 3.97 -19.15 -8.49
CA GLU A 260 3.28 -18.15 -9.30
C GLU A 260 2.27 -17.32 -8.46
N ALA A 261 1.51 -17.98 -7.57
CA ALA A 261 0.59 -17.30 -6.67
C ALA A 261 1.34 -16.38 -5.68
N GLN A 262 2.54 -16.78 -5.21
CA GLN A 262 3.37 -15.95 -4.35
C GLN A 262 4.00 -14.74 -5.08
N GLU A 263 4.23 -14.81 -6.39
CA GLU A 263 4.64 -13.64 -7.17
C GLU A 263 3.54 -12.57 -7.23
N ILE A 264 2.28 -12.98 -7.26
CA ILE A 264 1.12 -12.07 -7.29
C ILE A 264 0.76 -11.58 -5.89
N ALA A 265 0.68 -12.50 -4.92
CA ALA A 265 0.31 -12.25 -3.53
C ALA A 265 1.44 -12.69 -2.57
N PRO A 266 2.55 -11.95 -2.54
CA PRO A 266 3.66 -12.30 -1.67
C PRO A 266 3.27 -12.19 -0.20
N THR A 267 3.91 -12.99 0.64
CA THR A 267 3.83 -12.84 2.08
C THR A 267 4.61 -11.61 2.51
N TYR A 268 3.95 -10.67 3.17
CA TYR A 268 4.61 -9.52 3.77
C TYR A 268 5.43 -9.93 4.98
N GLU A 269 4.81 -10.70 5.87
CA GLU A 269 5.46 -11.20 7.07
C GLU A 269 4.73 -12.42 7.64
N THR A 270 5.47 -13.28 8.34
CA THR A 270 4.93 -14.35 9.17
C THR A 270 5.40 -14.10 10.59
N ILE A 271 4.46 -14.02 11.53
CA ILE A 271 4.72 -13.73 12.95
C ILE A 271 4.23 -14.89 13.82
N VAL A 272 4.92 -15.13 14.94
CA VAL A 272 4.61 -16.23 15.87
C VAL A 272 4.42 -15.67 17.27
N THR A 273 3.38 -16.11 17.95
CA THR A 273 3.09 -15.65 19.31
C THR A 273 4.05 -16.26 20.33
N ASN A 274 4.49 -15.41 21.25
CA ASN A 274 5.31 -15.80 22.42
C ASN A 274 4.46 -16.45 23.53
N GLU A 275 5.07 -16.74 24.67
CA GLU A 275 4.42 -17.35 25.82
C GLU A 275 3.26 -16.52 26.41
N SER A 276 3.28 -15.21 26.20
CA SER A 276 2.20 -14.31 26.63
C SER A 276 1.08 -14.18 25.60
N GLY A 277 1.22 -14.78 24.41
CA GLY A 277 0.26 -14.67 23.30
C GLY A 277 0.52 -13.47 22.40
N ASP A 278 1.62 -12.76 22.55
CA ASP A 278 1.94 -11.57 21.77
C ASP A 278 2.82 -11.91 20.57
N ALA A 279 2.47 -11.34 19.42
CA ALA A 279 3.28 -11.35 18.20
C ALA A 279 3.36 -9.95 17.60
N TYR A 280 4.54 -9.56 17.15
CA TYR A 280 4.81 -8.25 16.55
C TYR A 280 5.43 -8.42 15.17
N THR A 281 5.05 -7.56 14.23
CA THR A 281 5.77 -7.47 12.96
C THR A 281 7.17 -6.92 13.19
N GLN A 282 8.17 -7.48 12.49
CA GLN A 282 9.55 -6.98 12.55
C GLN A 282 9.70 -5.68 11.76
N ASN A 283 8.94 -5.57 10.66
CA ASN A 283 8.90 -4.40 9.81
C ASN A 283 7.54 -3.72 9.92
N LYS A 284 7.52 -2.42 9.65
CA LYS A 284 6.26 -1.69 9.47
C LYS A 284 5.63 -2.09 8.15
N LEU A 285 4.33 -2.23 8.15
CA LEU A 285 3.55 -2.49 6.96
C LEU A 285 3.14 -1.16 6.31
N PRO A 286 3.32 -0.99 4.99
CA PRO A 286 2.91 0.22 4.30
C PRO A 286 1.39 0.38 4.25
N TYR A 287 0.93 1.54 3.80
CA TYR A 287 -0.48 1.83 3.57
C TYR A 287 -1.16 0.73 2.76
N GLY A 288 -2.28 0.21 3.26
CA GLY A 288 -3.05 -0.84 2.58
C GLY A 288 -3.99 -1.59 3.50
N THR A 289 -4.80 -2.46 2.90
CA THR A 289 -5.62 -3.44 3.62
C THR A 289 -4.96 -4.80 3.53
N TYR A 290 -4.78 -5.43 4.67
CA TYR A 290 -4.11 -6.72 4.81
C TYR A 290 -5.11 -7.79 5.22
N ILE A 291 -4.92 -9.00 4.71
CA ILE A 291 -5.58 -10.22 5.15
C ILE A 291 -4.57 -11.06 5.94
N VAL A 292 -5.04 -11.62 7.04
CA VAL A 292 -4.25 -12.44 7.96
C VAL A 292 -4.88 -13.81 8.07
N LYS A 293 -4.06 -14.82 7.90
CA LYS A 293 -4.43 -16.21 8.16
C LYS A 293 -3.63 -16.77 9.32
N GLU A 294 -4.30 -17.48 10.23
CA GLU A 294 -3.63 -18.33 11.19
C GLU A 294 -3.17 -19.62 10.49
N THR A 295 -1.87 -19.70 10.16
CA THR A 295 -1.28 -20.82 9.43
C THR A 295 -0.85 -21.96 10.33
N LYS A 296 -0.73 -21.69 11.64
CA LYS A 296 -0.51 -22.71 12.65
C LYS A 296 -1.29 -22.37 13.90
N THR A 297 -2.23 -23.21 14.23
CA THR A 297 -3.07 -23.04 15.42
C THR A 297 -2.41 -23.69 16.64
N PRO A 298 -2.47 -23.07 17.83
CA PRO A 298 -2.08 -23.71 19.07
C PRO A 298 -2.86 -24.99 19.29
N LYS A 299 -2.18 -26.00 19.84
CA LYS A 299 -2.78 -27.31 20.04
C LYS A 299 -4.02 -27.22 20.94
N ASP A 300 -5.04 -28.01 20.61
CA ASP A 300 -6.31 -28.12 21.31
C ASP A 300 -7.28 -26.92 21.12
N TYR A 301 -6.96 -26.02 20.16
CA TYR A 301 -7.83 -24.90 19.77
C TYR A 301 -8.31 -25.02 18.33
N GLU A 302 -9.42 -24.39 18.01
CA GLU A 302 -9.91 -24.26 16.64
C GLU A 302 -9.14 -23.13 15.91
N THR A 303 -8.90 -23.29 14.62
CA THR A 303 -8.24 -22.26 13.82
C THR A 303 -9.14 -21.02 13.71
N ALA A 304 -8.55 -19.84 13.90
CA ALA A 304 -9.26 -18.57 13.67
C ALA A 304 -9.59 -18.45 12.18
N THR A 305 -10.77 -17.87 11.91
CA THR A 305 -11.12 -17.46 10.54
C THR A 305 -10.20 -16.34 10.09
N ASP A 306 -9.91 -16.28 8.78
CA ASP A 306 -9.16 -15.19 8.19
C ASP A 306 -9.83 -13.85 8.50
N PHE A 307 -9.03 -12.84 8.77
CA PHE A 307 -9.52 -11.50 9.10
C PHE A 307 -8.69 -10.43 8.39
N THR A 308 -9.27 -9.25 8.26
CA THR A 308 -8.59 -8.12 7.62
C THR A 308 -8.39 -6.96 8.58
N PHE A 309 -7.35 -6.17 8.32
CA PHE A 309 -7.12 -4.89 8.95
C PHE A 309 -6.49 -3.91 7.95
N SER A 310 -6.58 -2.60 8.25
CA SER A 310 -6.02 -1.58 7.36
C SER A 310 -5.01 -0.70 8.09
N ILE A 311 -3.96 -0.32 7.37
CA ILE A 311 -3.02 0.73 7.72
C ILE A 311 -3.39 1.95 6.87
N THR A 312 -3.90 3.00 7.51
CA THR A 312 -4.37 4.25 6.86
C THR A 312 -3.58 5.48 7.31
N ASP A 313 -2.94 5.36 8.46
CA ASP A 313 -2.20 6.45 9.11
C ASP A 313 -0.72 6.07 9.24
N ASP A 314 0.14 7.07 9.31
CA ASP A 314 1.55 6.89 9.68
C ASP A 314 1.70 7.06 11.19
N GLU A 315 2.58 6.29 11.81
CA GLU A 315 2.84 6.40 13.25
C GLU A 315 3.30 7.80 13.69
N THR A 316 3.92 8.56 12.76
CA THR A 316 4.39 9.92 13.03
C THR A 316 3.25 10.94 13.09
N GLU A 317 2.10 10.63 12.45
CA GLU A 317 0.89 11.46 12.51
C GLU A 317 0.10 11.24 13.80
N ILE A 318 0.40 10.16 14.58
CA ILE A 318 -0.36 9.75 15.75
C ILE A 318 0.31 10.30 17.02
N GLN A 319 -0.42 11.09 17.79
CA GLN A 319 0.04 11.68 19.06
C GLN A 319 0.05 10.65 20.20
N ASP A 320 -0.94 9.78 20.24
CA ASP A 320 -1.10 8.75 21.28
C ASP A 320 -0.16 7.58 21.02
N ILE A 321 0.85 7.41 21.89
CA ILE A 321 1.86 6.35 21.76
C ILE A 321 1.21 4.95 21.70
N ALA A 322 0.12 4.71 22.44
CA ALA A 322 -0.57 3.43 22.41
C ALA A 322 -1.20 3.08 21.05
N LYS A 323 -1.45 4.08 20.21
CA LYS A 323 -2.04 3.90 18.87
C LYS A 323 -1.01 3.87 17.74
N LYS A 324 0.28 4.02 18.05
CA LYS A 324 1.36 3.97 17.04
C LYS A 324 1.63 2.59 16.48
N VAL A 325 0.97 1.58 17.03
CA VAL A 325 0.97 0.20 16.56
C VAL A 325 -0.46 -0.24 16.37
N LYS A 326 -0.73 -0.96 15.29
CA LYS A 326 -2.05 -1.55 15.04
C LYS A 326 -2.24 -2.76 15.94
N HIS A 327 -3.09 -2.65 16.96
CA HIS A 327 -3.40 -3.74 17.88
C HIS A 327 -4.59 -4.55 17.39
N ILE A 328 -4.44 -5.88 17.38
CA ILE A 328 -5.45 -6.85 16.95
C ILE A 328 -5.52 -7.95 18.01
N VAL A 329 -6.74 -8.30 18.41
CA VAL A 329 -6.98 -9.41 19.34
C VAL A 329 -7.65 -10.55 18.57
N VAL A 330 -7.04 -11.74 18.64
CA VAL A 330 -7.56 -12.96 18.00
C VAL A 330 -7.84 -13.99 19.06
N ASN A 331 -9.10 -14.39 19.20
CA ASN A 331 -9.53 -15.38 20.17
C ASN A 331 -9.89 -16.68 19.47
N ASN A 332 -9.33 -17.80 19.93
CA ASN A 332 -9.73 -19.12 19.46
C ASN A 332 -10.53 -19.84 20.55
N GLU A 333 -11.55 -20.59 20.12
CA GLU A 333 -12.28 -21.49 21.00
C GLU A 333 -11.51 -22.80 21.18
N GLN A 334 -11.58 -23.37 22.38
CA GLN A 334 -11.05 -24.71 22.60
C GLN A 334 -11.89 -25.76 21.87
N GLN A 335 -11.25 -26.78 21.34
CA GLN A 335 -11.93 -27.93 20.77
C GLN A 335 -12.75 -28.64 21.85
N GLU A 336 -14.02 -28.89 21.55
CA GLU A 336 -14.92 -29.55 22.45
C GLU A 336 -15.05 -31.04 22.10
N THR A 337 -15.01 -31.88 23.11
CA THR A 337 -15.20 -33.31 22.96
C THR A 337 -16.34 -33.82 23.83
N TYR A 338 -16.98 -34.89 23.42
CA TYR A 338 -17.97 -35.58 24.23
C TYR A 338 -17.80 -37.08 24.14
N ILE A 339 -18.22 -37.78 25.21
CA ILE A 339 -18.26 -39.25 25.22
C ILE A 339 -19.73 -39.67 25.10
N LYS A 340 -20.05 -40.41 24.04
CA LYS A 340 -21.36 -41.06 23.87
C LYS A 340 -21.24 -42.50 24.34
N LEU A 341 -22.04 -42.89 25.32
CA LEU A 341 -22.11 -44.25 25.81
C LEU A 341 -23.49 -44.83 25.55
N VAL A 342 -23.56 -45.95 24.81
CA VAL A 342 -24.81 -46.64 24.48
C VAL A 342 -24.85 -47.94 25.22
N LYS A 343 -25.87 -48.12 26.08
CA LYS A 343 -26.10 -49.38 26.80
C LYS A 343 -27.00 -50.30 25.95
N LYS A 344 -26.49 -51.49 25.64
CA LYS A 344 -27.23 -52.49 24.85
C LYS A 344 -27.48 -53.77 25.67
N ASP A 345 -28.59 -54.44 25.38
CA ASP A 345 -28.86 -55.79 25.86
C ASP A 345 -27.99 -56.80 25.09
N LEU A 346 -27.31 -57.66 25.81
CA LEU A 346 -26.34 -58.63 25.23
C LEU A 346 -27.00 -59.65 24.29
N LYS A 347 -28.27 -60.02 24.56
CA LYS A 347 -28.95 -61.08 23.79
C LYS A 347 -29.62 -60.55 22.54
N THR A 348 -30.15 -59.29 22.62
CA THR A 348 -30.97 -58.74 21.57
C THR A 348 -30.27 -57.65 20.75
N ASP A 349 -29.08 -57.22 21.18
CA ASP A 349 -28.32 -56.06 20.65
C ASP A 349 -29.13 -54.76 20.59
N LYS A 350 -30.28 -54.75 21.26
CA LYS A 350 -31.12 -53.57 21.33
C LYS A 350 -30.68 -52.60 22.44
N ILE A 351 -30.92 -51.32 22.26
CA ILE A 351 -30.63 -50.30 23.26
C ILE A 351 -31.50 -50.56 24.50
N VAL A 352 -30.83 -50.59 25.68
CA VAL A 352 -31.56 -50.71 26.95
C VAL A 352 -32.10 -49.37 27.39
N THR A 353 -33.36 -49.22 27.38
CA THR A 353 -34.09 -47.96 27.69
C THR A 353 -34.51 -47.86 29.17
N LEU A 354 -34.03 -48.74 30.03
CA LEU A 354 -34.35 -48.69 31.47
C LEU A 354 -33.55 -47.63 32.19
N THR A 355 -34.24 -46.91 33.09
CA THR A 355 -33.64 -45.85 33.93
C THR A 355 -32.69 -46.37 35.00
N ASN A 356 -32.02 -45.45 35.70
CA ASN A 356 -31.15 -45.69 36.88
C ASN A 356 -29.83 -46.47 36.59
N ALA A 357 -29.42 -46.63 35.37
CA ALA A 357 -28.05 -47.06 35.12
C ALA A 357 -27.10 -45.90 35.42
N THR A 358 -26.16 -46.12 36.33
CA THR A 358 -25.20 -45.07 36.75
C THR A 358 -23.83 -45.41 36.22
N PHE A 359 -23.16 -44.42 35.68
CA PHE A 359 -21.83 -44.52 35.11
C PHE A 359 -20.90 -43.51 35.75
N GLN A 360 -19.64 -43.85 35.82
CA GLN A 360 -18.56 -42.99 36.26
C GLN A 360 -17.45 -42.98 35.23
N ILE A 361 -16.98 -41.81 34.82
CA ILE A 361 -15.87 -41.61 33.93
C ILE A 361 -14.63 -41.35 34.81
N LYS A 362 -13.55 -42.09 34.62
CA LYS A 362 -12.30 -41.89 35.35
C LYS A 362 -11.14 -41.61 34.42
N ALA A 363 -10.28 -40.70 34.81
CA ALA A 363 -9.03 -40.45 34.13
C ALA A 363 -8.12 -41.68 34.21
N THR A 364 -7.62 -42.22 33.11
CA THR A 364 -6.70 -43.36 33.05
C THR A 364 -5.22 -42.95 33.22
N LYS A 365 -4.95 -41.64 33.07
CA LYS A 365 -3.67 -40.98 33.32
C LYS A 365 -3.96 -39.57 33.80
N ASP A 366 -2.93 -38.85 34.25
CA ASP A 366 -3.10 -37.41 34.58
C ASP A 366 -3.52 -36.64 33.31
N ILE A 367 -4.54 -35.83 33.46
CA ILE A 367 -5.07 -34.94 32.42
C ILE A 367 -4.67 -33.53 32.78
N TYR A 368 -4.03 -32.85 31.85
CA TYR A 368 -3.49 -31.51 32.02
C TYR A 368 -4.27 -30.50 31.15
N ASP A 369 -4.51 -29.32 31.69
CA ASP A 369 -4.78 -28.14 30.89
C ASP A 369 -3.50 -27.80 30.12
N ARG A 370 -3.55 -27.90 28.81
CA ARG A 370 -2.35 -27.73 27.99
C ARG A 370 -1.90 -26.30 27.81
N ALA A 371 -2.81 -25.37 27.97
CA ALA A 371 -2.49 -23.96 27.93
C ALA A 371 -1.74 -23.51 29.18
N THR A 372 -2.06 -24.09 30.35
CA THR A 372 -1.51 -23.66 31.65
C THR A 372 -0.59 -24.71 32.29
N GLY A 373 -0.55 -25.96 31.76
CA GLY A 373 0.16 -27.09 32.35
C GLY A 373 -0.42 -27.58 33.68
N LYS A 374 -1.56 -27.05 34.11
CA LYS A 374 -2.21 -27.41 35.35
C LYS A 374 -2.86 -28.82 35.24
N ILE A 375 -2.72 -29.66 36.28
CA ILE A 375 -3.43 -30.91 36.35
C ILE A 375 -4.91 -30.65 36.58
N LEU A 376 -5.76 -31.16 35.69
CA LEU A 376 -7.21 -31.11 35.78
C LEU A 376 -7.77 -32.30 36.53
N TYR A 377 -7.27 -33.51 36.19
CA TYR A 377 -7.64 -34.75 36.82
C TYR A 377 -6.38 -35.64 37.01
N LYS A 378 -6.23 -36.21 38.19
CA LYS A 378 -5.20 -37.22 38.44
C LYS A 378 -5.66 -38.60 37.93
N LYS A 379 -4.73 -39.47 37.64
CA LYS A 379 -5.01 -40.87 37.29
C LYS A 379 -5.92 -41.51 38.36
N GLY A 380 -7.04 -42.10 37.91
CA GLY A 380 -8.04 -42.74 38.76
C GLY A 380 -9.11 -41.79 39.32
N GLU A 381 -8.93 -40.50 39.18
CA GLU A 381 -9.91 -39.50 39.62
C GLU A 381 -11.15 -39.53 38.71
N ALA A 382 -12.33 -39.40 39.32
CA ALA A 382 -13.57 -39.31 38.57
C ALA A 382 -13.70 -37.94 37.92
N VAL A 383 -14.03 -37.94 36.63
CA VAL A 383 -14.37 -36.72 35.92
C VAL A 383 -15.65 -36.12 36.52
N SER A 384 -15.61 -34.86 36.87
CA SER A 384 -16.69 -34.18 37.52
C SER A 384 -17.21 -33.02 36.69
N GLN A 385 -18.47 -32.70 36.88
CA GLN A 385 -19.15 -31.55 36.30
C GLN A 385 -19.73 -30.67 37.41
N LYS A 386 -19.51 -29.39 37.29
CA LYS A 386 -20.11 -28.39 38.17
C LYS A 386 -21.30 -27.75 37.46
N ILE A 387 -22.49 -27.87 38.04
CA ILE A 387 -23.71 -27.22 37.55
C ILE A 387 -24.25 -26.35 38.69
N GLY A 388 -24.25 -25.05 38.51
CA GLY A 388 -24.51 -24.12 39.59
C GLY A 388 -23.48 -24.26 40.72
N SER A 389 -23.94 -24.55 41.94
CA SER A 389 -23.09 -24.79 43.11
C SER A 389 -22.76 -26.27 43.36
N THR A 390 -23.31 -27.20 42.57
CA THR A 390 -23.18 -28.66 42.80
C THR A 390 -22.20 -29.27 41.83
N THR A 391 -21.31 -30.14 42.36
CA THR A 391 -20.36 -30.92 41.55
C THR A 391 -20.87 -32.37 41.44
N TYR A 392 -21.02 -32.82 40.22
CA TYR A 392 -21.45 -34.20 39.89
C TYR A 392 -20.25 -34.99 39.39
N ASN A 393 -20.04 -36.20 39.90
CA ASN A 393 -18.96 -37.10 39.50
C ASN A 393 -19.47 -38.45 38.98
N SER A 394 -20.75 -38.59 38.81
CA SER A 394 -21.42 -39.75 38.22
C SER A 394 -22.63 -39.29 37.40
N PHE A 395 -23.01 -40.10 36.45
CA PHE A 395 -24.08 -39.83 35.48
C PHE A 395 -25.08 -40.98 35.54
N THR A 396 -26.37 -40.67 35.51
CA THR A 396 -27.42 -41.66 35.61
C THR A 396 -28.44 -41.46 34.52
N THR A 397 -29.12 -42.54 34.09
CA THR A 397 -30.26 -42.44 33.17
C THR A 397 -31.48 -41.91 33.94
N ASN A 398 -32.12 -40.87 33.39
CA ASN A 398 -33.36 -40.29 33.92
C ASN A 398 -34.61 -41.05 33.41
N ALA A 399 -35.80 -40.52 33.68
CA ALA A 399 -37.09 -41.08 33.22
C ALA A 399 -37.23 -41.10 31.70
N ASP A 400 -36.50 -40.22 30.99
CA ASP A 400 -36.49 -40.18 29.51
C ASP A 400 -35.43 -41.09 28.92
N ASN A 401 -34.76 -41.90 29.76
CA ASN A 401 -33.63 -42.78 29.44
C ASN A 401 -32.41 -42.02 28.90
N LEU A 402 -32.28 -40.74 29.17
CA LEU A 402 -31.08 -39.98 28.91
C LEU A 402 -30.13 -40.08 30.09
N VAL A 403 -28.84 -40.04 29.83
CA VAL A 403 -27.84 -39.99 30.88
C VAL A 403 -27.57 -38.52 31.23
N VAL A 404 -27.86 -38.19 32.45
CA VAL A 404 -27.80 -36.84 33.01
C VAL A 404 -27.06 -36.85 34.34
N PRO A 405 -26.56 -35.74 34.78
CA PRO A 405 -25.87 -35.63 36.07
C PRO A 405 -26.74 -35.86 37.27
N ASP A 406 -28.03 -35.57 37.11
CA ASP A 406 -29.03 -35.72 38.18
C ASP A 406 -30.29 -36.32 37.62
N LYS A 407 -31.01 -37.16 38.41
CA LYS A 407 -32.28 -37.80 38.05
C LYS A 407 -33.40 -36.82 37.76
N SER A 408 -33.34 -35.63 38.32
CA SER A 408 -34.30 -34.54 38.11
C SER A 408 -34.05 -33.75 36.82
N TYR A 409 -32.94 -33.97 36.20
CA TYR A 409 -32.62 -33.25 34.97
C TYR A 409 -33.47 -33.77 33.80
N THR A 410 -34.19 -32.89 33.17
CA THR A 410 -34.99 -33.16 31.97
C THR A 410 -34.27 -32.57 30.77
N ASN A 411 -34.13 -33.36 29.71
CA ASN A 411 -33.55 -32.90 28.45
C ASN A 411 -34.51 -33.26 27.32
N ASP A 412 -34.75 -32.34 26.43
CA ASP A 412 -35.68 -32.49 25.30
C ASP A 412 -35.18 -33.43 24.19
N LYS A 413 -34.20 -34.30 24.46
CA LYS A 413 -33.53 -35.06 23.42
C LYS A 413 -33.80 -36.54 23.38
N GLU A 414 -33.85 -37.01 22.17
CA GLU A 414 -34.45 -38.24 21.67
C GLU A 414 -33.63 -39.53 21.81
N ASP A 415 -32.37 -39.49 22.28
CA ASP A 415 -31.50 -40.67 22.34
C ASP A 415 -31.72 -41.46 23.63
N LYS A 416 -32.86 -42.11 23.75
CA LYS A 416 -33.19 -42.96 24.91
C LYS A 416 -32.18 -44.08 25.07
N GLY A 417 -31.64 -44.24 26.27
CA GLY A 417 -30.66 -45.29 26.61
C GLY A 417 -29.23 -44.97 26.16
N THR A 418 -29.00 -43.85 25.56
CA THR A 418 -27.65 -43.39 25.17
C THR A 418 -27.15 -42.39 26.20
N ILE A 419 -25.96 -42.65 26.71
CA ILE A 419 -25.22 -41.66 27.50
C ILE A 419 -24.57 -40.68 26.52
N ILE A 420 -25.20 -39.55 26.32
CA ILE A 420 -24.47 -38.39 25.88
C ILE A 420 -24.05 -37.73 27.19
N THR A 421 -22.77 -37.73 27.46
CA THR A 421 -22.28 -36.90 28.55
C THR A 421 -22.74 -35.51 28.23
N PRO A 422 -23.50 -34.85 29.10
CA PRO A 422 -24.00 -33.51 28.84
C PRO A 422 -22.88 -32.46 28.91
N LEU A 423 -21.69 -32.92 29.04
CA LEU A 423 -20.45 -32.21 29.13
C LEU A 423 -19.81 -32.24 27.77
N LYS A 424 -19.62 -31.07 27.21
CA LYS A 424 -18.52 -30.90 26.30
C LYS A 424 -17.24 -31.02 27.13
N LEU A 425 -16.45 -32.04 26.83
CA LEU A 425 -15.08 -32.15 27.29
C LEU A 425 -14.24 -31.27 26.40
N GLU A 426 -13.81 -30.16 26.92
CA GLU A 426 -12.75 -29.41 26.28
C GLU A 426 -11.44 -30.15 26.50
N VAL A 427 -10.73 -30.38 25.41
CA VAL A 427 -9.45 -31.08 25.48
C VAL A 427 -8.49 -30.22 26.29
N GLY A 428 -8.20 -30.66 27.51
CA GLY A 428 -7.24 -29.99 28.37
C GLY A 428 -7.77 -28.93 29.29
N SER A 429 -9.09 -28.69 29.38
CA SER A 429 -9.63 -27.68 30.27
C SER A 429 -10.57 -28.20 31.35
N ASP A 430 -10.84 -27.40 32.33
CA ASP A 430 -11.76 -27.64 33.43
C ASP A 430 -13.20 -27.34 32.99
N TRP A 431 -14.16 -28.10 33.45
CA TRP A 431 -15.53 -28.22 32.95
C TRP A 431 -16.54 -27.37 33.64
N THR A 432 -17.29 -26.48 32.96
CA THR A 432 -18.39 -25.78 33.61
C THR A 432 -19.60 -25.44 32.74
N LYS A 433 -19.67 -25.74 31.48
CA LYS A 433 -20.85 -25.41 30.64
C LYS A 433 -21.39 -26.57 29.83
N TRP A 434 -22.71 -26.78 29.91
CA TRP A 434 -23.48 -27.61 29.02
C TRP A 434 -23.61 -27.00 27.63
N ARG A 435 -23.12 -27.68 26.61
CA ARG A 435 -23.61 -27.49 25.24
C ARG A 435 -23.93 -28.86 24.65
N ILE A 436 -25.13 -29.04 24.24
CA ILE A 436 -25.54 -30.18 23.43
C ILE A 436 -25.32 -29.75 21.98
N LYS A 437 -24.29 -30.30 21.32
CA LYS A 437 -24.13 -30.12 19.87
C LYS A 437 -25.29 -30.88 19.21
N ARG A 438 -26.17 -30.18 18.48
CA ARG A 438 -27.09 -30.83 17.53
C ARG A 438 -26.22 -31.32 16.38
N GLU A 439 -26.20 -32.63 16.15
CA GLU A 439 -25.76 -33.13 14.84
C GLU A 439 -26.70 -32.53 13.78
N ARG A 440 -26.13 -31.92 12.76
CA ARG A 440 -26.85 -31.53 11.56
C ARG A 440 -27.04 -32.72 10.65
#